data_ae638e2fe4198e2fdd5f71b9c65410a9
#
_entry.id   ae638e2fe4198e2fdd5f71b9c65410a9
#
_cell.length_a   1.000
_cell.length_b   1.000
_cell.length_c   1.000
_cell.angle_alpha   90.00
_cell.angle_beta   90.00
_cell.angle_gamma   90.00
#
_symmetry.space_group_name_H-M   'P 1'
#
loop_
_entity.id
_entity.type
_entity.pdbx_description
1 polymer ?
#
loop_
_entity_poly.entity_id
_entity_poly.type
_entity_poly.pdbx_seq_one_letter_code
_entity_poly.pdbx_strand_id
1 'polypeptide(L)'
;MKGKRSSKVLLLGALLLCLILGIAGKSSKMTVCAGEASLVQGEAVQYMGYSTHYYYVNGNLAYCLEPDMASPGNGNYPSEEIDPAQLLGKAMYYVYGGPGYDAYMKPSLNGGWDQPDRAYCLSHCILSYIYDGCNPQSAGFIGLNEDIRNAVIQFTDAIKGWPQIPSTDISLSDTELTAYFSKEEGWQRTSSVTCNGDGTNSLVFSLPEGITLVNESRNVRETIRAAVHGGERFYLAADVTYDNGKTWSSGQVKGTLDQAWRTLVIKTGSGSQDVGAGHLATVEAGTVQMNVRWIPRPEIVVDKKADKAKKKYQVGDIITYSIDVTQQVKDAVAKNVVITDTILTEGVKLQKHSITLLDGNHSVISDAVIAVSGNSYTIHAGEFLQGIESGERYIVEYQVAITDEALIGKEIENEVVVRSDNTEEKKDKEIVVVDKPE
;
A
#
# COMPACT_ATOMS: atom_id res chain seq x y z
N MET A 1 7.37 61.59 26.51
CA MET A 1 8.07 60.64 25.60
C MET A 1 7.37 59.29 25.70
N LYS A 2 6.50 58.95 24.76
CA LYS A 2 5.74 57.67 24.70
C LYS A 2 6.35 56.80 23.62
N GLY A 3 6.92 55.66 24.03
CA GLY A 3 7.59 54.73 23.16
C GLY A 3 6.68 53.87 22.31
N LYS A 4 6.98 53.79 21.04
CA LYS A 4 6.44 52.85 20.06
C LYS A 4 6.93 51.42 20.38
N ARG A 5 6.06 50.56 20.87
CA ARG A 5 6.27 49.08 20.86
C ARG A 5 4.93 48.41 20.80
N SER A 6 4.37 48.21 19.60
CA SER A 6 3.19 47.33 19.46
C SER A 6 2.82 46.97 18.03
N SER A 7 3.75 46.86 17.07
CA SER A 7 3.34 46.40 15.72
C SER A 7 4.12 45.19 15.14
N LYS A 8 5.08 44.64 15.92
CA LYS A 8 5.81 43.44 15.45
C LYS A 8 5.28 42.09 16.02
N VAL A 9 4.45 42.11 17.05
CA VAL A 9 3.89 40.91 17.67
C VAL A 9 2.60 40.46 16.96
N LEU A 10 1.86 41.37 16.32
CA LEU A 10 0.65 41.05 15.60
C LEU A 10 0.91 40.36 14.23
N LEU A 11 2.09 40.61 13.61
CA LEU A 11 2.42 39.99 12.31
C LEU A 11 2.89 38.55 12.46
N LEU A 12 3.49 38.16 13.59
CA LEU A 12 3.90 36.77 13.82
C LEU A 12 2.73 35.86 14.22
N GLY A 13 1.71 36.40 14.87
CA GLY A 13 0.49 35.65 15.23
C GLY A 13 -0.38 35.29 14.03
N ALA A 14 -0.42 36.15 13.00
CA ALA A 14 -1.18 35.91 11.79
C ALA A 14 -0.50 34.86 10.87
N LEU A 15 0.82 34.76 10.88
CA LEU A 15 1.55 33.77 10.09
C LEU A 15 1.49 32.36 10.74
N LEU A 16 1.39 32.27 12.08
CA LEU A 16 1.29 30.96 12.76
C LEU A 16 -0.13 30.38 12.73
N LEU A 17 -1.15 31.23 12.58
CA LEU A 17 -2.56 30.77 12.48
C LEU A 17 -2.89 30.23 11.09
N CYS A 18 -2.14 30.59 10.05
CA CYS A 18 -2.28 30.04 8.70
C CYS A 18 -1.64 28.65 8.53
N LEU A 19 -0.76 28.24 9.46
CA LEU A 19 -0.06 26.93 9.37
C LEU A 19 -0.80 25.79 10.09
N ILE A 20 -1.83 26.06 10.90
CA ILE A 20 -2.55 25.03 11.68
C ILE A 20 -3.93 24.70 11.11
N LEU A 21 -4.40 25.38 10.07
CA LEU A 21 -5.70 25.14 9.42
C LEU A 21 -5.56 24.46 8.04
N GLY A 22 -4.43 23.88 7.72
CA GLY A 22 -4.10 23.25 6.44
C GLY A 22 -4.33 21.73 6.32
N ILE A 23 -4.95 21.08 7.33
CA ILE A 23 -5.24 19.62 7.28
C ILE A 23 -6.74 19.40 7.45
N ALA A 24 -7.51 19.82 6.47
CA ALA A 24 -8.86 19.31 6.22
C ALA A 24 -9.07 19.35 4.71
N GLY A 25 -9.38 18.18 4.13
CA GLY A 25 -9.50 17.93 2.72
C GLY A 25 -10.13 19.06 1.91
N LYS A 26 -9.30 19.83 1.22
CA LYS A 26 -9.73 20.73 0.16
C LYS A 26 -9.46 20.02 -1.15
N SER A 27 -10.53 19.60 -1.83
CA SER A 27 -10.55 19.58 -3.28
C SER A 27 -9.82 20.84 -3.74
N SER A 28 -8.61 20.70 -4.26
CA SER A 28 -7.87 21.81 -4.84
C SER A 28 -8.64 22.26 -6.07
N LYS A 29 -9.37 23.37 -5.93
CA LYS A 29 -9.75 24.14 -7.12
C LYS A 29 -8.41 24.53 -7.75
N MET A 30 -8.10 23.92 -8.88
CA MET A 30 -6.95 24.29 -9.69
C MET A 30 -7.06 25.79 -9.97
N THR A 31 -6.03 26.54 -9.57
CA THR A 31 -5.93 27.95 -9.87
C THR A 31 -5.76 28.05 -11.39
N VAL A 32 -6.75 28.61 -12.08
CA VAL A 32 -6.68 28.94 -13.51
C VAL A 32 -5.50 29.89 -13.67
N CYS A 33 -4.39 29.42 -14.25
CA CYS A 33 -3.31 30.28 -14.68
C CYS A 33 -3.75 30.96 -15.97
N ALA A 34 -4.30 32.16 -15.86
CA ALA A 34 -4.50 33.02 -17.04
C ALA A 34 -3.13 33.39 -17.59
N GLY A 35 -2.83 32.95 -18.82
CA GLY A 35 -1.60 33.23 -19.55
C GLY A 35 -1.93 33.80 -20.93
N GLU A 36 -0.89 34.21 -21.65
CA GLU A 36 -1.02 34.47 -23.09
C GLU A 36 -0.55 33.24 -23.87
N ALA A 37 -1.27 32.90 -24.95
CA ALA A 37 -0.90 31.83 -25.85
C ALA A 37 -0.87 32.30 -27.28
N SER A 38 0.11 31.82 -28.07
CA SER A 38 0.27 32.17 -29.48
C SER A 38 -0.64 31.29 -30.31
N LEU A 39 -1.51 31.91 -31.11
CA LEU A 39 -2.37 31.28 -32.08
C LEU A 39 -1.83 31.50 -33.52
N VAL A 40 -1.71 30.40 -34.25
CA VAL A 40 -1.29 30.38 -35.65
C VAL A 40 -2.34 29.65 -36.47
N GLN A 41 -2.84 30.31 -37.54
CA GLN A 41 -3.69 29.72 -38.55
C GLN A 41 -2.84 29.06 -39.63
N GLY A 42 -3.12 27.80 -39.95
CA GLY A 42 -2.46 26.99 -40.96
C GLY A 42 -3.26 26.88 -42.25
N GLU A 43 -3.10 25.79 -42.98
CA GLU A 43 -3.75 25.53 -44.25
C GLU A 43 -5.27 25.41 -44.12
N ALA A 44 -6.01 25.78 -45.16
CA ALA A 44 -7.45 25.63 -45.23
C ALA A 44 -7.83 24.17 -45.43
N VAL A 45 -8.88 23.72 -44.73
CA VAL A 45 -9.44 22.36 -44.79
C VAL A 45 -10.92 22.45 -45.14
N GLN A 46 -11.35 21.60 -46.05
CA GLN A 46 -12.76 21.50 -46.43
C GLN A 46 -13.24 20.04 -46.42
N TYR A 47 -14.38 19.79 -45.80
CA TYR A 47 -15.02 18.50 -45.84
C TYR A 47 -16.56 18.59 -45.74
N MET A 48 -17.27 17.98 -46.71
CA MET A 48 -18.73 17.93 -46.78
C MET A 48 -19.44 19.30 -46.60
N GLY A 49 -18.90 20.35 -47.20
CA GLY A 49 -19.43 21.72 -47.08
C GLY A 49 -19.01 22.46 -45.82
N TYR A 50 -18.31 21.82 -44.90
CA TYR A 50 -17.69 22.45 -43.75
C TYR A 50 -16.28 22.94 -44.13
N SER A 51 -15.96 24.19 -43.82
CA SER A 51 -14.69 24.84 -44.14
C SER A 51 -14.07 25.41 -42.87
N THR A 52 -12.82 25.05 -42.63
CA THR A 52 -12.03 25.56 -41.51
C THR A 52 -10.56 25.68 -41.90
N HIS A 53 -9.68 25.97 -40.96
CA HIS A 53 -8.22 25.90 -41.10
C HIS A 53 -7.67 24.96 -40.03
N TYR A 54 -6.49 24.42 -40.31
CA TYR A 54 -5.67 23.90 -39.18
C TYR A 54 -5.28 25.07 -38.30
N TYR A 55 -5.45 24.93 -37.01
CA TYR A 55 -5.01 25.90 -36.01
C TYR A 55 -3.97 25.29 -35.10
N TYR A 56 -3.09 26.14 -34.64
CA TYR A 56 -2.04 25.73 -33.70
C TYR A 56 -1.94 26.74 -32.55
N VAL A 57 -1.97 26.24 -31.32
CA VAL A 57 -1.75 27.04 -30.11
C VAL A 57 -0.45 26.60 -29.48
N ASN A 58 0.51 27.52 -29.37
CA ASN A 58 1.87 27.21 -28.90
C ASN A 58 2.50 26.01 -29.65
N GLY A 59 2.18 25.85 -30.95
CA GLY A 59 2.65 24.74 -31.78
C GLY A 59 1.84 23.44 -31.68
N ASN A 60 0.86 23.33 -30.78
CA ASN A 60 -0.01 22.17 -30.65
C ASN A 60 -1.28 22.33 -31.48
N LEU A 61 -1.78 21.22 -32.07
CA LEU A 61 -3.00 21.23 -32.86
C LEU A 61 -4.19 21.77 -32.07
N ALA A 62 -4.97 22.64 -32.69
CA ALA A 62 -6.05 23.38 -32.05
C ALA A 62 -7.30 23.42 -32.90
N TYR A 63 -8.44 23.77 -32.30
CA TYR A 63 -9.77 23.72 -32.89
C TYR A 63 -10.57 24.97 -32.52
N CYS A 64 -11.20 25.61 -33.48
CA CYS A 64 -12.21 26.64 -33.18
C CYS A 64 -13.41 25.99 -32.47
N LEU A 65 -14.00 26.71 -31.54
CA LEU A 65 -15.05 26.19 -30.66
C LEU A 65 -16.43 26.81 -30.89
N GLU A 66 -16.48 27.90 -31.63
CA GLU A 66 -17.70 28.70 -31.87
C GLU A 66 -17.92 28.92 -33.37
N PRO A 67 -18.47 27.93 -34.14
CA PRO A 67 -18.55 27.94 -35.58
C PRO A 67 -19.42 29.08 -36.14
N ASP A 68 -20.23 29.74 -35.31
CA ASP A 68 -21.08 30.88 -35.69
C ASP A 68 -20.32 32.20 -35.72
N MET A 69 -19.09 32.22 -35.18
CA MET A 69 -18.26 33.41 -35.09
C MET A 69 -17.22 33.44 -36.21
N ALA A 70 -16.62 34.61 -36.46
CA ALA A 70 -15.56 34.72 -37.45
C ALA A 70 -14.31 33.95 -37.07
N SER A 71 -13.60 33.40 -38.06
CA SER A 71 -12.31 32.74 -37.84
C SER A 71 -11.30 33.68 -37.17
N PRO A 72 -10.58 33.25 -36.12
CA PRO A 72 -9.60 34.09 -35.44
C PRO A 72 -8.33 34.25 -36.30
N GLY A 73 -7.69 35.41 -36.19
CA GLY A 73 -6.41 35.67 -36.83
C GLY A 73 -5.21 35.20 -35.98
N ASN A 74 -4.02 35.25 -36.60
CA ASN A 74 -2.77 35.02 -35.91
C ASN A 74 -2.53 36.08 -34.82
N GLY A 75 -2.05 35.67 -33.64
CA GLY A 75 -1.75 36.59 -32.54
C GLY A 75 -1.51 35.92 -31.23
N ASN A 76 -1.23 36.73 -30.21
CA ASN A 76 -1.19 36.27 -28.84
C ASN A 76 -2.50 36.69 -28.16
N TYR A 77 -3.11 35.74 -27.47
CA TYR A 77 -4.41 35.92 -26.87
C TYR A 77 -4.41 35.40 -25.41
N PRO A 78 -5.25 35.94 -24.54
CA PRO A 78 -5.49 35.36 -23.22
C PRO A 78 -5.93 33.90 -23.33
N SER A 79 -5.43 33.07 -22.44
CA SER A 79 -5.77 31.65 -22.38
C SER A 79 -6.24 31.26 -21.01
N GLU A 80 -7.12 30.25 -20.95
CA GLU A 80 -7.72 29.69 -19.78
C GLU A 80 -7.48 28.16 -19.79
N GLU A 81 -6.97 27.59 -18.70
CA GLU A 81 -6.81 26.15 -18.59
C GLU A 81 -8.12 25.50 -18.13
N ILE A 82 -8.55 24.48 -18.85
CA ILE A 82 -9.78 23.73 -18.56
C ILE A 82 -9.42 22.48 -17.75
N ASP A 83 -10.20 22.22 -16.69
CA ASP A 83 -10.08 21.02 -15.89
C ASP A 83 -10.20 19.77 -16.80
N PRO A 84 -9.19 18.85 -16.78
CA PRO A 84 -9.21 17.63 -17.58
C PRO A 84 -10.43 16.74 -17.31
N ALA A 85 -11.05 16.84 -16.15
CA ALA A 85 -12.27 16.10 -15.80
C ALA A 85 -13.53 16.63 -16.52
N GLN A 86 -13.51 17.86 -17.02
CA GLN A 86 -14.61 18.42 -17.83
C GLN A 86 -14.68 17.71 -19.19
N LEU A 87 -15.90 17.61 -19.75
CA LEU A 87 -16.13 16.91 -21.03
C LEU A 87 -15.28 17.46 -22.16
N LEU A 88 -15.05 18.79 -22.23
CA LEU A 88 -14.21 19.42 -23.25
C LEU A 88 -12.74 18.96 -23.10
N GLY A 89 -12.19 18.97 -21.89
CA GLY A 89 -10.83 18.49 -21.60
C GLY A 89 -10.66 17.02 -21.98
N LYS A 90 -11.64 16.19 -21.59
CA LYS A 90 -11.68 14.78 -21.95
C LYS A 90 -11.79 14.57 -23.46
N ALA A 91 -12.63 15.34 -24.15
CA ALA A 91 -12.79 15.24 -25.60
C ALA A 91 -11.50 15.60 -26.33
N MET A 92 -10.80 16.67 -25.94
CA MET A 92 -9.50 17.04 -26.48
C MET A 92 -8.45 15.93 -26.44
N TYR A 93 -8.50 15.07 -25.40
CA TYR A 93 -7.61 13.91 -25.29
C TYR A 93 -7.93 12.81 -26.31
N TYR A 94 -9.21 12.64 -26.67
CA TYR A 94 -9.67 11.52 -27.49
C TYR A 94 -9.91 11.84 -28.95
N VAL A 95 -10.02 13.11 -29.33
CA VAL A 95 -10.20 13.51 -30.73
C VAL A 95 -8.88 13.46 -31.51
N TYR A 96 -8.93 13.68 -32.84
CA TYR A 96 -7.76 13.70 -33.71
C TYR A 96 -6.64 14.58 -33.14
N GLY A 97 -5.42 14.07 -33.11
CA GLY A 97 -4.26 14.76 -32.54
C GLY A 97 -4.12 14.61 -31.02
N GLY A 98 -5.13 14.11 -30.32
CA GLY A 98 -5.03 13.77 -28.90
C GLY A 98 -4.41 12.38 -28.67
N PRO A 99 -3.78 12.12 -27.49
CA PRO A 99 -3.11 10.84 -27.19
C PRO A 99 -4.05 9.62 -27.22
N GLY A 100 -5.33 9.80 -26.91
CA GLY A 100 -6.33 8.73 -26.92
C GLY A 100 -6.94 8.43 -28.30
N TYR A 101 -6.64 9.25 -29.32
CA TYR A 101 -7.29 9.15 -30.63
C TYR A 101 -7.11 7.78 -31.29
N ASP A 102 -5.88 7.32 -31.43
CA ASP A 102 -5.59 6.06 -32.15
C ASP A 102 -6.20 4.82 -31.46
N ALA A 103 -6.32 4.83 -30.14
CA ALA A 103 -6.85 3.71 -29.37
C ALA A 103 -8.38 3.69 -29.28
N TYR A 104 -9.05 4.85 -29.32
CA TYR A 104 -10.49 4.95 -28.99
C TYR A 104 -11.35 5.49 -30.16
N MET A 105 -11.05 6.67 -30.70
CA MET A 105 -11.88 7.28 -31.74
C MET A 105 -11.63 6.64 -33.11
N LYS A 106 -10.37 6.54 -33.51
CA LYS A 106 -9.97 6.08 -34.85
C LYS A 106 -10.51 4.71 -35.25
N PRO A 107 -10.52 3.67 -34.36
CA PRO A 107 -11.04 2.35 -34.68
C PRO A 107 -12.54 2.34 -35.03
N SER A 108 -13.29 3.35 -34.59
CA SER A 108 -14.72 3.50 -34.85
C SER A 108 -15.00 4.37 -36.11
N LEU A 109 -13.97 4.93 -36.71
CA LEU A 109 -14.12 5.73 -37.94
C LEU A 109 -14.14 4.80 -39.17
N ASN A 110 -15.05 5.06 -40.07
CA ASN A 110 -15.20 4.35 -41.35
C ASN A 110 -15.51 5.30 -42.48
N GLY A 111 -15.64 4.78 -43.71
CA GLY A 111 -16.03 5.59 -44.87
C GLY A 111 -15.07 6.72 -45.23
N GLY A 112 -13.79 6.61 -44.80
CA GLY A 112 -12.76 7.60 -45.03
C GLY A 112 -12.71 8.75 -43.98
N TRP A 113 -13.48 8.61 -42.88
CA TRP A 113 -13.40 9.55 -41.75
C TRP A 113 -12.07 9.45 -40.97
N ASP A 114 -11.29 8.40 -41.19
CA ASP A 114 -9.95 8.20 -40.66
C ASP A 114 -8.86 8.99 -41.38
N GLN A 115 -9.20 9.61 -42.52
CA GLN A 115 -8.29 10.52 -43.24
C GLN A 115 -8.06 11.79 -42.41
N PRO A 116 -6.81 12.31 -42.33
CA PRO A 116 -6.45 13.42 -41.41
C PRO A 116 -7.40 14.61 -41.46
N ASP A 117 -7.67 15.15 -42.67
CA ASP A 117 -8.53 16.32 -42.83
C ASP A 117 -9.98 16.05 -42.35
N ARG A 118 -10.48 14.86 -42.63
CA ARG A 118 -11.84 14.46 -42.23
C ARG A 118 -11.94 14.23 -40.73
N ALA A 119 -10.97 13.56 -40.18
CA ALA A 119 -10.88 13.35 -38.74
C ALA A 119 -10.75 14.67 -37.98
N TYR A 120 -9.95 15.60 -38.51
CA TYR A 120 -9.84 16.95 -37.97
C TYR A 120 -11.15 17.72 -38.02
N CYS A 121 -11.85 17.76 -39.18
CA CYS A 121 -13.15 18.42 -39.30
C CYS A 121 -14.21 17.82 -38.37
N LEU A 122 -14.29 16.47 -38.25
CA LEU A 122 -15.21 15.84 -37.32
C LEU A 122 -14.88 16.19 -35.87
N SER A 123 -13.61 16.18 -35.51
CA SER A 123 -13.13 16.59 -34.16
C SER A 123 -13.52 18.03 -33.84
N HIS A 124 -13.38 18.93 -34.84
CA HIS A 124 -13.82 20.31 -34.73
C HIS A 124 -15.30 20.42 -34.38
N CYS A 125 -16.16 19.69 -35.11
CA CYS A 125 -17.61 19.69 -34.86
C CYS A 125 -17.96 19.10 -33.48
N ILE A 126 -17.29 18.02 -33.05
CA ILE A 126 -17.50 17.43 -31.74
C ILE A 126 -17.14 18.42 -30.63
N LEU A 127 -15.98 19.06 -30.72
CA LEU A 127 -15.50 19.98 -29.68
C LEU A 127 -16.35 21.25 -29.61
N SER A 128 -16.77 21.80 -30.76
CA SER A 128 -17.71 22.93 -30.81
C SER A 128 -19.05 22.59 -30.17
N TYR A 129 -19.61 21.41 -30.47
CA TYR A 129 -20.86 20.96 -29.89
C TYR A 129 -20.76 20.80 -28.36
N ILE A 130 -19.65 20.24 -27.85
CA ILE A 130 -19.39 20.11 -26.41
C ILE A 130 -19.20 21.49 -25.77
N TYR A 131 -18.46 22.39 -26.40
CA TYR A 131 -18.22 23.74 -25.87
C TYR A 131 -19.51 24.55 -25.73
N ASP A 132 -20.45 24.38 -26.66
CA ASP A 132 -21.81 24.97 -26.61
C ASP A 132 -22.79 24.18 -25.68
N GLY A 133 -22.30 23.40 -24.75
CA GLY A 133 -23.09 22.65 -23.76
C GLY A 133 -23.90 21.50 -24.34
N CYS A 134 -23.50 20.94 -25.48
CA CYS A 134 -24.20 19.86 -26.21
C CYS A 134 -25.62 20.31 -26.62
N ASN A 135 -25.77 21.55 -27.08
CA ASN A 135 -27.05 22.12 -27.48
C ASN A 135 -27.44 21.72 -28.92
N PRO A 136 -28.43 20.81 -29.14
CA PRO A 136 -28.81 20.37 -30.49
C PRO A 136 -29.60 21.45 -31.27
N GLN A 137 -29.90 22.59 -30.68
CA GLN A 137 -30.59 23.71 -31.29
C GLN A 137 -29.65 24.87 -31.63
N SER A 138 -28.33 24.74 -31.37
CA SER A 138 -27.38 25.77 -31.72
C SER A 138 -27.25 25.92 -33.24
N ALA A 139 -27.03 27.16 -33.71
CA ALA A 139 -26.94 27.46 -35.14
C ALA A 139 -25.82 26.67 -35.80
N GLY A 140 -24.64 26.57 -35.15
CA GLY A 140 -23.51 25.82 -35.65
C GLY A 140 -23.78 24.31 -35.78
N PHE A 141 -24.52 23.71 -34.85
CA PHE A 141 -24.89 22.29 -34.93
C PHE A 141 -25.98 22.02 -35.99
N ILE A 142 -27.04 22.86 -36.06
CA ILE A 142 -28.12 22.72 -37.02
C ILE A 142 -27.58 22.89 -38.46
N GLY A 143 -26.58 23.76 -38.66
CA GLY A 143 -25.95 23.99 -39.94
C GLY A 143 -25.18 22.78 -40.51
N LEU A 144 -24.85 21.78 -39.70
CA LEU A 144 -24.20 20.55 -40.16
C LEU A 144 -25.17 19.66 -40.92
N ASN A 145 -24.68 18.87 -41.89
CA ASN A 145 -25.50 17.82 -42.51
C ASN A 145 -25.84 16.71 -41.50
N GLU A 146 -26.83 15.88 -41.86
CA GLU A 146 -27.36 14.84 -40.96
C GLU A 146 -26.30 13.80 -40.54
N ASP A 147 -25.44 13.37 -41.48
CA ASP A 147 -24.40 12.38 -41.21
C ASP A 147 -23.39 12.90 -40.19
N ILE A 148 -22.97 14.18 -40.33
CA ILE A 148 -22.05 14.80 -39.37
C ILE A 148 -22.72 14.98 -38.02
N ARG A 149 -23.99 15.43 -37.96
CA ARG A 149 -24.73 15.57 -36.71
C ARG A 149 -24.82 14.27 -35.95
N ASN A 150 -25.16 13.18 -36.65
CA ASN A 150 -25.23 11.83 -36.06
C ASN A 150 -23.88 11.39 -35.53
N ALA A 151 -22.79 11.59 -36.29
CA ALA A 151 -21.44 11.27 -35.82
C ALA A 151 -21.03 12.11 -34.60
N VAL A 152 -21.31 13.41 -34.57
CA VAL A 152 -21.03 14.29 -33.43
C VAL A 152 -21.72 13.81 -32.17
N ILE A 153 -23.01 13.47 -32.24
CA ILE A 153 -23.75 12.91 -31.07
C ILE A 153 -23.14 11.58 -30.62
N GLN A 154 -22.94 10.66 -31.58
CA GLN A 154 -22.38 9.34 -31.31
C GLN A 154 -21.03 9.41 -30.59
N PHE A 155 -20.08 10.22 -31.11
CA PHE A 155 -18.76 10.35 -30.50
C PHE A 155 -18.78 11.13 -29.19
N THR A 156 -19.64 12.15 -29.06
CA THR A 156 -19.83 12.84 -27.77
C THR A 156 -20.29 11.89 -26.69
N ASP A 157 -21.24 11.01 -26.96
CA ASP A 157 -21.74 10.03 -26.01
C ASP A 157 -20.70 8.92 -25.74
N ALA A 158 -19.96 8.47 -26.76
CA ALA A 158 -18.86 7.54 -26.59
C ALA A 158 -17.76 8.12 -25.67
N ILE A 159 -17.34 9.38 -25.89
CA ILE A 159 -16.33 10.09 -25.07
C ILE A 159 -16.76 10.14 -23.60
N LYS A 160 -18.03 10.38 -23.30
CA LYS A 160 -18.53 10.35 -21.91
C LYS A 160 -18.27 8.99 -21.25
N GLY A 161 -18.41 7.90 -21.99
CA GLY A 161 -18.22 6.52 -21.51
C GLY A 161 -16.77 6.02 -21.51
N TRP A 162 -15.85 6.67 -22.25
CA TRP A 162 -14.44 6.26 -22.27
C TRP A 162 -13.73 6.50 -20.94
N PRO A 163 -12.55 5.88 -20.68
CA PRO A 163 -11.79 6.09 -19.46
C PRO A 163 -11.53 7.57 -19.16
N GLN A 164 -11.24 7.88 -17.92
CA GLN A 164 -10.74 9.20 -17.57
C GLN A 164 -9.34 9.41 -18.17
N ILE A 165 -8.94 10.66 -18.36
CA ILE A 165 -7.59 10.98 -18.81
C ILE A 165 -6.59 10.50 -17.74
N PRO A 166 -5.46 9.85 -18.13
CA PRO A 166 -4.43 9.45 -17.19
C PRO A 166 -3.98 10.61 -16.29
N SER A 167 -3.96 10.36 -14.98
CA SER A 167 -3.53 11.34 -13.98
C SER A 167 -2.18 10.96 -13.39
N THR A 168 -1.35 11.96 -13.12
CA THR A 168 -0.09 11.78 -12.36
C THR A 168 -0.32 11.66 -10.87
N ASP A 169 -1.54 11.91 -10.40
CA ASP A 169 -1.90 11.73 -9.00
C ASP A 169 -1.80 10.26 -8.61
N ILE A 170 -1.08 10.01 -7.52
CA ILE A 170 -0.94 8.68 -6.95
C ILE A 170 -0.79 8.80 -5.42
N SER A 171 -1.47 7.95 -4.69
CA SER A 171 -1.41 7.90 -3.23
C SER A 171 -1.68 6.51 -2.70
N LEU A 172 -1.44 6.29 -1.42
CA LEU A 172 -1.80 5.07 -0.72
C LEU A 172 -2.96 5.35 0.25
N SER A 173 -3.83 4.37 0.44
CA SER A 173 -4.93 4.48 1.41
C SER A 173 -4.44 4.57 2.86
N ASP A 174 -3.25 4.04 3.13
CA ASP A 174 -2.55 4.13 4.40
C ASP A 174 -1.03 4.11 4.15
N THR A 175 -0.29 4.84 4.95
CA THR A 175 1.18 4.98 4.84
C THR A 175 1.93 4.62 6.13
N GLU A 176 1.21 4.48 7.25
CA GLU A 176 1.77 4.13 8.56
C GLU A 176 1.18 2.78 9.00
N LEU A 177 1.87 1.70 8.66
CA LEU A 177 1.38 0.35 8.83
C LEU A 177 2.00 -0.31 10.05
N THR A 178 1.20 -1.15 10.73
CA THR A 178 1.68 -2.06 11.77
C THR A 178 1.42 -3.49 11.30
N ALA A 179 2.46 -4.32 11.33
CA ALA A 179 2.34 -5.73 11.04
C ALA A 179 1.71 -6.49 12.21
N TYR A 180 1.02 -7.57 11.89
CA TYR A 180 0.46 -8.53 12.83
C TYR A 180 0.78 -9.96 12.36
N PHE A 181 0.72 -10.91 13.27
CA PHE A 181 0.90 -12.32 12.94
C PHE A 181 -0.36 -12.91 12.32
N SER A 182 -0.23 -13.50 11.14
CA SER A 182 -1.27 -14.31 10.51
C SER A 182 -0.99 -15.79 10.75
N LYS A 183 -1.73 -16.41 11.66
CA LYS A 183 -1.57 -17.84 12.01
C LYS A 183 -1.83 -18.75 10.80
N GLU A 184 -2.78 -18.38 9.95
CA GLU A 184 -3.13 -19.13 8.74
C GLU A 184 -1.99 -19.15 7.72
N GLU A 185 -1.30 -18.02 7.56
CA GLU A 185 -0.20 -17.89 6.60
C GLU A 185 1.17 -18.25 7.20
N GLY A 186 1.31 -18.25 8.53
CA GLY A 186 2.58 -18.44 9.22
C GLY A 186 3.57 -17.28 9.08
N TRP A 187 3.08 -16.08 8.75
CA TRP A 187 3.88 -14.88 8.48
C TRP A 187 3.42 -13.71 9.34
N GLN A 188 4.31 -12.72 9.53
CA GLN A 188 3.86 -11.38 9.90
C GLN A 188 3.50 -10.60 8.64
N ARG A 189 2.40 -9.86 8.69
CA ARG A 189 1.91 -9.10 7.53
C ARG A 189 1.23 -7.80 7.95
N THR A 190 1.16 -6.84 7.03
CA THR A 190 0.36 -5.62 7.22
C THR A 190 -1.10 -5.84 6.83
N SER A 191 -1.95 -4.90 7.22
CA SER A 191 -3.26 -4.73 6.57
C SER A 191 -3.07 -4.45 5.08
N SER A 192 -4.11 -4.70 4.30
CA SER A 192 -4.09 -4.39 2.86
C SER A 192 -4.20 -2.89 2.63
N VAL A 193 -3.39 -2.40 1.70
CA VAL A 193 -3.31 -1.00 1.26
C VAL A 193 -3.82 -0.91 -0.18
N THR A 194 -4.58 0.12 -0.50
CA THR A 194 -4.99 0.44 -1.88
C THR A 194 -4.09 1.54 -2.44
N CYS A 195 -3.53 1.31 -3.62
CA CYS A 195 -2.88 2.34 -4.40
C CYS A 195 -3.96 3.15 -5.12
N ASN A 196 -4.21 4.39 -4.69
CA ASN A 196 -5.17 5.28 -5.34
C ASN A 196 -4.48 5.99 -6.50
N GLY A 197 -5.12 6.04 -7.65
CA GLY A 197 -4.59 6.67 -8.84
C GLY A 197 -5.10 6.01 -10.11
N ASP A 198 -4.62 6.49 -11.25
CA ASP A 198 -4.93 5.89 -12.55
C ASP A 198 -4.19 4.56 -12.74
N GLY A 199 -4.84 3.59 -13.38
CA GLY A 199 -4.26 2.25 -13.60
C GLY A 199 -3.03 2.24 -14.50
N THR A 200 -2.76 3.31 -15.27
CA THR A 200 -1.54 3.49 -16.06
C THR A 200 -0.39 4.07 -15.24
N ASN A 201 -0.68 4.68 -14.09
CA ASN A 201 0.33 5.13 -13.13
C ASN A 201 0.67 4.01 -12.16
N SER A 202 1.91 3.91 -11.73
CA SER A 202 2.36 2.89 -10.79
C SER A 202 3.44 3.39 -9.84
N LEU A 203 3.53 2.73 -8.68
CA LEU A 203 4.61 2.88 -7.72
C LEU A 203 5.52 1.66 -7.83
N VAL A 204 6.83 1.87 -7.87
CA VAL A 204 7.81 0.80 -7.90
C VAL A 204 8.61 0.82 -6.61
N PHE A 205 8.31 -0.14 -5.72
CA PHE A 205 8.99 -0.29 -4.44
C PHE A 205 10.27 -1.11 -4.58
N SER A 206 11.36 -0.66 -3.96
CA SER A 206 12.56 -1.46 -3.73
C SER A 206 12.43 -2.11 -2.36
N LEU A 207 12.36 -3.43 -2.32
CA LEU A 207 12.16 -4.20 -1.09
C LEU A 207 13.50 -4.80 -0.63
N PRO A 208 13.85 -4.67 0.66
CA PRO A 208 14.98 -5.40 1.21
C PRO A 208 14.72 -6.90 1.23
N GLU A 209 15.79 -7.69 1.33
CA GLU A 209 15.69 -9.13 1.54
C GLU A 209 14.82 -9.45 2.76
N GLY A 210 13.94 -10.43 2.64
CA GLY A 210 13.01 -10.87 3.68
C GLY A 210 11.64 -10.21 3.63
N ILE A 211 11.44 -9.12 2.87
CA ILE A 211 10.10 -8.53 2.63
C ILE A 211 9.54 -9.03 1.30
N THR A 212 8.28 -9.43 1.32
CA THR A 212 7.48 -9.78 0.14
C THR A 212 6.29 -8.82 0.02
N LEU A 213 6.10 -8.22 -1.13
CA LEU A 213 4.85 -7.54 -1.48
C LEU A 213 3.90 -8.56 -2.12
N VAL A 214 2.72 -8.68 -1.53
CA VAL A 214 1.64 -9.53 -2.04
C VAL A 214 0.59 -8.63 -2.67
N ASN A 215 0.51 -8.65 -4.00
CA ASN A 215 -0.50 -7.90 -4.74
C ASN A 215 -1.77 -8.76 -4.85
N GLU A 216 -2.80 -8.39 -4.08
CA GLU A 216 -4.07 -9.12 -4.02
C GLU A 216 -4.86 -9.00 -5.34
N SER A 217 -4.79 -7.85 -6.01
CA SER A 217 -5.52 -7.61 -7.25
C SER A 217 -5.03 -8.44 -8.42
N ARG A 218 -3.72 -8.72 -8.48
CA ARG A 218 -3.09 -9.55 -9.53
C ARG A 218 -2.79 -10.97 -9.06
N ASN A 219 -2.95 -11.26 -7.76
CA ASN A 219 -2.56 -12.52 -7.13
C ASN A 219 -1.08 -12.89 -7.41
N VAL A 220 -0.18 -11.94 -7.20
CA VAL A 220 1.27 -12.13 -7.36
C VAL A 220 2.03 -11.76 -6.10
N ARG A 221 3.19 -12.42 -5.92
CA ARG A 221 4.15 -12.15 -4.83
C ARG A 221 5.45 -11.68 -5.45
N GLU A 222 5.93 -10.51 -5.01
CA GLU A 222 7.14 -9.89 -5.56
C GLU A 222 8.12 -9.58 -4.43
N THR A 223 9.40 -9.85 -4.68
CA THR A 223 10.52 -9.54 -3.79
C THR A 223 11.50 -8.64 -4.52
N ILE A 224 12.37 -7.95 -3.78
CA ILE A 224 13.43 -7.07 -4.32
C ILE A 224 12.83 -5.83 -5.03
N ARG A 225 11.97 -6.01 -6.01
CA ARG A 225 11.33 -4.93 -6.75
C ARG A 225 9.89 -5.30 -7.05
N ALA A 226 8.97 -4.46 -6.59
CA ALA A 226 7.54 -4.69 -6.74
C ALA A 226 6.84 -3.46 -7.32
N ALA A 227 6.00 -3.67 -8.35
CA ALA A 227 5.22 -2.62 -8.97
C ALA A 227 3.75 -2.73 -8.55
N VAL A 228 3.15 -1.61 -8.15
CA VAL A 228 1.72 -1.51 -7.80
C VAL A 228 1.10 -0.39 -8.64
N HIS A 229 0.06 -0.72 -9.39
CA HIS A 229 -0.66 0.22 -10.24
C HIS A 229 -1.81 0.90 -9.50
N GLY A 230 -2.24 2.05 -9.98
CA GLY A 230 -3.44 2.70 -9.47
C GLY A 230 -4.65 1.76 -9.52
N GLY A 231 -5.44 1.75 -8.44
CA GLY A 231 -6.57 0.84 -8.24
C GLY A 231 -6.20 -0.53 -7.65
N GLU A 232 -4.93 -0.92 -7.61
CA GLU A 232 -4.51 -2.21 -7.07
C GLU A 232 -4.44 -2.20 -5.54
N ARG A 233 -4.66 -3.38 -4.96
CA ARG A 233 -4.62 -3.64 -3.54
C ARG A 233 -3.49 -4.62 -3.21
N PHE A 234 -2.73 -4.33 -2.16
CA PHE A 234 -1.58 -5.12 -1.76
C PHE A 234 -1.33 -5.05 -0.25
N TYR A 235 -0.47 -5.94 0.25
CA TYR A 235 0.09 -5.89 1.60
C TYR A 235 1.56 -6.31 1.59
N LEU A 236 2.29 -6.02 2.68
CA LEU A 236 3.65 -6.50 2.89
C LEU A 236 3.64 -7.65 3.89
N ALA A 237 4.47 -8.67 3.61
CA ALA A 237 4.65 -9.84 4.46
C ALA A 237 6.14 -10.14 4.65
N ALA A 238 6.47 -10.74 5.80
CA ALA A 238 7.81 -11.19 6.13
C ALA A 238 7.75 -12.41 7.07
N ASP A 239 8.85 -13.16 7.20
CA ASP A 239 8.95 -14.18 8.23
C ASP A 239 8.75 -13.57 9.62
N VAL A 240 8.16 -14.29 10.55
CA VAL A 240 7.87 -13.79 11.91
C VAL A 240 9.13 -13.36 12.68
N THR A 241 10.31 -13.81 12.27
CA THR A 241 11.60 -13.42 12.86
C THR A 241 12.19 -12.13 12.25
N TYR A 242 11.60 -11.64 11.15
CA TYR A 242 12.14 -10.50 10.41
C TYR A 242 12.00 -9.20 11.22
N ASP A 243 13.14 -8.57 11.49
CA ASP A 243 13.28 -7.21 12.07
C ASP A 243 12.31 -6.86 13.22
N ASN A 244 12.05 -7.84 14.11
CA ASN A 244 11.10 -7.70 15.21
C ASN A 244 11.27 -6.39 15.98
N GLY A 245 10.17 -5.63 16.11
CA GLY A 245 10.08 -4.35 16.81
C GLY A 245 10.68 -3.15 16.07
N LYS A 246 11.25 -3.34 14.88
CA LYS A 246 11.81 -2.26 14.07
C LYS A 246 10.79 -1.72 13.07
N THR A 247 11.08 -0.55 12.54
CA THR A 247 10.31 0.09 11.46
C THR A 247 11.13 0.09 10.18
N TRP A 248 10.51 -0.36 9.09
CA TRP A 248 11.02 -0.20 7.74
C TRP A 248 10.34 0.98 7.06
N SER A 249 11.08 1.71 6.20
CA SER A 249 10.54 2.78 5.36
C SER A 249 10.86 2.51 3.90
N SER A 250 9.89 2.73 3.03
CA SER A 250 10.10 2.66 1.57
C SER A 250 10.99 3.78 1.05
N GLY A 251 11.22 4.84 1.85
CA GLY A 251 11.68 6.11 1.33
C GLY A 251 10.65 6.75 0.39
N GLN A 252 11.07 7.79 -0.32
CA GLN A 252 10.22 8.47 -1.30
C GLN A 252 10.14 7.64 -2.59
N VAL A 253 8.94 7.18 -2.94
CA VAL A 253 8.64 6.43 -4.15
C VAL A 253 7.82 7.31 -5.08
N LYS A 254 8.33 7.54 -6.30
CA LYS A 254 7.66 8.36 -7.31
C LYS A 254 6.76 7.50 -8.18
N GLY A 255 5.62 8.07 -8.59
CA GLY A 255 4.79 7.53 -9.65
C GLY A 255 5.54 7.49 -10.99
N THR A 256 5.09 6.61 -11.88
CA THR A 256 5.72 6.43 -13.21
C THR A 256 5.25 7.45 -14.24
N LEU A 257 4.14 8.16 -14.00
CA LEU A 257 3.65 9.21 -14.87
C LEU A 257 4.20 10.58 -14.45
N ASP A 258 4.92 11.23 -15.37
CA ASP A 258 5.51 12.55 -15.21
C ASP A 258 4.98 13.55 -16.27
N GLN A 259 3.93 13.17 -17.03
CA GLN A 259 3.26 14.01 -18.00
C GLN A 259 1.76 14.04 -17.74
N ALA A 260 1.20 15.25 -17.70
CA ALA A 260 -0.22 15.49 -17.57
C ALA A 260 -0.78 16.09 -18.86
N TRP A 261 -1.98 15.65 -19.25
CA TRP A 261 -2.72 16.28 -20.32
C TRP A 261 -3.28 17.63 -19.84
N ARG A 262 -3.03 18.69 -20.61
CA ARG A 262 -3.54 20.05 -20.38
C ARG A 262 -4.38 20.49 -21.55
N THR A 263 -5.49 21.14 -21.26
CA THR A 263 -6.37 21.73 -22.27
C THR A 263 -6.46 23.23 -22.03
N LEU A 264 -6.14 24.01 -23.05
CA LEU A 264 -6.25 25.46 -23.04
C LEU A 264 -7.41 25.91 -23.94
N VAL A 265 -8.16 26.90 -23.50
CA VAL A 265 -9.09 27.66 -24.31
C VAL A 265 -8.55 29.08 -24.47
N ILE A 266 -8.33 29.47 -25.70
CA ILE A 266 -7.83 30.79 -26.09
C ILE A 266 -9.04 31.71 -26.28
N LYS A 267 -9.06 32.84 -25.58
CA LYS A 267 -10.11 33.85 -25.63
C LYS A 267 -9.76 34.93 -26.63
N THR A 268 -10.29 34.80 -27.84
CA THR A 268 -9.94 35.71 -28.97
C THR A 268 -10.68 37.04 -28.93
N GLY A 269 -11.67 37.16 -28.05
CA GLY A 269 -12.46 38.41 -27.88
C GLY A 269 -13.76 38.44 -28.69
N SER A 270 -14.52 39.54 -28.56
CA SER A 270 -15.82 39.68 -29.19
C SER A 270 -15.73 39.72 -30.71
N GLY A 271 -16.40 38.78 -31.39
CA GLY A 271 -16.51 38.73 -32.87
C GLY A 271 -15.67 37.67 -33.53
N SER A 272 -14.81 36.97 -32.83
CA SER A 272 -14.08 35.80 -33.34
C SER A 272 -14.19 34.60 -32.42
N GLN A 273 -14.00 33.39 -32.97
CA GLN A 273 -14.16 32.11 -32.26
C GLN A 273 -13.10 31.92 -31.19
N ASP A 274 -13.48 31.46 -30.03
CA ASP A 274 -12.55 30.86 -29.08
C ASP A 274 -11.92 29.59 -29.67
N VAL A 275 -10.68 29.29 -29.27
CA VAL A 275 -9.91 28.16 -29.81
C VAL A 275 -9.44 27.25 -28.66
N GLY A 276 -9.71 25.96 -28.79
CA GLY A 276 -9.25 24.94 -27.84
C GLY A 276 -8.04 24.16 -28.35
N ALA A 277 -7.08 23.90 -27.48
CA ALA A 277 -5.92 23.06 -27.77
C ALA A 277 -5.55 22.19 -26.59
N GLY A 278 -5.06 20.98 -26.89
CA GLY A 278 -4.53 20.08 -25.86
C GLY A 278 -3.05 19.80 -26.06
N HIS A 279 -2.32 19.57 -24.98
CA HIS A 279 -0.92 19.21 -25.02
C HIS A 279 -0.51 18.39 -23.78
N LEU A 280 0.56 17.61 -23.91
CA LEU A 280 1.22 16.98 -22.78
C LEU A 280 2.20 17.97 -22.15
N ALA A 281 2.03 18.21 -20.86
CA ALA A 281 2.94 19.02 -20.05
C ALA A 281 3.75 18.12 -19.11
N THR A 282 5.06 18.33 -19.06
CA THR A 282 5.89 17.69 -18.02
C THR A 282 5.50 18.25 -16.66
N VAL A 283 5.22 17.37 -15.72
CA VAL A 283 4.84 17.70 -14.34
C VAL A 283 5.67 16.87 -13.38
N GLU A 284 5.71 17.29 -12.12
CA GLU A 284 6.31 16.46 -11.11
C GLU A 284 5.43 15.23 -10.83
N ALA A 285 6.03 14.03 -10.90
CA ALA A 285 5.32 12.80 -10.58
C ALA A 285 4.88 12.80 -9.10
N GLY A 286 3.68 12.32 -8.84
CA GLY A 286 3.19 12.10 -7.49
C GLY A 286 4.16 11.22 -6.70
N THR A 287 4.32 11.50 -5.39
CA THR A 287 5.31 10.81 -4.55
C THR A 287 4.65 10.31 -3.28
N VAL A 288 4.97 9.09 -2.86
CA VAL A 288 4.50 8.48 -1.61
C VAL A 288 5.67 7.97 -0.79
N GLN A 289 5.47 7.85 0.53
CA GLN A 289 6.35 7.14 1.43
C GLN A 289 5.49 6.25 2.32
N MET A 290 5.91 5.02 2.53
CA MET A 290 5.23 4.05 3.38
C MET A 290 6.19 3.58 4.48
N ASN A 291 5.70 3.51 5.72
CA ASN A 291 6.41 2.98 6.86
C ASN A 291 5.68 1.75 7.40
N VAL A 292 6.45 0.74 7.79
CA VAL A 292 5.91 -0.51 8.36
C VAL A 292 6.62 -0.82 9.65
N ARG A 293 5.88 -0.89 10.75
CA ARG A 293 6.36 -1.39 12.03
C ARG A 293 6.10 -2.88 12.09
N TRP A 294 7.18 -3.68 12.18
CA TRP A 294 7.11 -5.13 12.32
C TRP A 294 6.68 -5.56 13.72
N ILE A 295 6.16 -6.80 13.88
CA ILE A 295 5.71 -7.33 15.19
C ILE A 295 6.83 -7.21 16.23
N PRO A 296 6.49 -7.03 17.52
CA PRO A 296 7.49 -6.89 18.57
C PRO A 296 8.41 -8.12 18.70
N ARG A 297 9.60 -7.93 19.30
CA ARG A 297 10.48 -9.03 19.63
C ARG A 297 9.87 -9.84 20.78
N PRO A 298 9.76 -11.17 20.65
CA PRO A 298 9.21 -12.00 21.73
C PRO A 298 10.19 -12.14 22.90
N GLU A 299 9.62 -12.41 24.09
CA GLU A 299 10.36 -12.74 25.28
C GLU A 299 9.77 -13.99 25.92
N ILE A 300 10.55 -15.08 25.95
CA ILE A 300 10.17 -16.33 26.60
C ILE A 300 10.45 -16.24 28.10
N VAL A 301 9.51 -16.74 28.89
CA VAL A 301 9.66 -17.02 30.31
C VAL A 301 9.46 -18.51 30.55
N VAL A 302 10.32 -19.09 31.35
CA VAL A 302 10.26 -20.49 31.75
C VAL A 302 10.18 -20.58 33.26
N ASP A 303 9.30 -21.44 33.78
CA ASP A 303 9.11 -21.70 35.22
C ASP A 303 9.08 -23.21 35.45
N LYS A 304 10.07 -23.71 36.21
CA LYS A 304 10.25 -25.14 36.50
C LYS A 304 9.96 -25.44 37.99
N LYS A 305 9.15 -26.43 38.24
CA LYS A 305 8.73 -26.79 39.60
C LYS A 305 8.71 -28.31 39.82
N ALA A 306 9.01 -28.72 41.05
CA ALA A 306 8.73 -30.04 41.54
C ALA A 306 7.37 -30.09 42.26
N ASP A 307 6.72 -31.28 42.31
CA ASP A 307 5.37 -31.46 42.84
C ASP A 307 5.23 -31.21 44.34
N LYS A 308 6.29 -31.48 45.16
CA LYS A 308 6.24 -31.25 46.60
C LYS A 308 6.68 -29.82 46.96
N ALA A 309 5.79 -29.07 47.60
CA ALA A 309 6.07 -27.67 48.00
C ALA A 309 7.29 -27.53 48.94
N LYS A 310 7.57 -28.54 49.80
CA LYS A 310 8.75 -28.56 50.66
C LYS A 310 10.01 -29.01 49.98
N LYS A 311 9.93 -29.49 48.72
CA LYS A 311 11.06 -30.01 47.91
C LYS A 311 11.89 -31.09 48.60
N LYS A 312 11.25 -31.94 49.43
CA LYS A 312 11.87 -33.00 50.20
C LYS A 312 11.34 -34.36 49.77
N TYR A 313 12.25 -35.29 49.48
CA TYR A 313 11.97 -36.63 48.97
C TYR A 313 12.84 -37.67 49.70
N GLN A 314 12.50 -38.94 49.55
CA GLN A 314 13.27 -40.05 50.04
C GLN A 314 13.75 -40.95 48.90
N VAL A 315 14.75 -41.81 49.16
CA VAL A 315 15.15 -42.82 48.18
C VAL A 315 13.95 -43.72 47.88
N GLY A 316 13.68 -43.98 46.61
CA GLY A 316 12.49 -44.69 46.13
C GLY A 316 11.31 -43.83 45.79
N ASP A 317 11.31 -42.55 46.17
CA ASP A 317 10.28 -41.59 45.72
C ASP A 317 10.40 -41.30 44.23
N ILE A 318 9.28 -40.89 43.65
CA ILE A 318 9.18 -40.33 42.31
C ILE A 318 8.94 -38.83 42.46
N ILE A 319 9.81 -38.03 41.82
CA ILE A 319 9.62 -36.59 41.68
C ILE A 319 8.83 -36.32 40.39
N THR A 320 7.72 -35.60 40.48
CA THR A 320 7.03 -35.07 39.27
C THR A 320 7.46 -33.64 39.04
N TYR A 321 8.06 -33.37 37.91
CA TYR A 321 8.42 -32.03 37.48
C TYR A 321 7.40 -31.48 36.48
N SER A 322 7.15 -30.17 36.59
CA SER A 322 6.39 -29.40 35.61
C SER A 322 7.22 -28.21 35.12
N ILE A 323 7.25 -27.97 33.83
CA ILE A 323 7.88 -26.81 33.18
C ILE A 323 6.81 -26.05 32.43
N ASP A 324 6.62 -24.77 32.76
CA ASP A 324 5.69 -23.86 32.06
C ASP A 324 6.49 -22.89 31.20
N VAL A 325 6.22 -22.86 29.91
CA VAL A 325 6.89 -22.00 28.91
C VAL A 325 5.87 -21.07 28.28
N THR A 326 6.04 -19.77 28.50
CA THR A 326 5.16 -18.71 27.98
C THR A 326 5.95 -17.66 27.24
N GLN A 327 5.30 -16.93 26.33
CA GLN A 327 5.81 -15.74 25.67
C GLN A 327 5.04 -14.53 26.22
N GLN A 328 5.74 -13.50 26.75
CA GLN A 328 5.13 -12.43 27.56
C GLN A 328 4.76 -11.17 26.77
N VAL A 329 5.37 -10.95 25.60
CA VAL A 329 5.20 -9.70 24.85
C VAL A 329 3.96 -9.79 23.96
N LYS A 330 3.04 -8.87 24.18
CA LYS A 330 1.83 -8.76 23.37
C LYS A 330 2.15 -8.63 21.89
N ASP A 331 1.36 -9.25 21.02
CA ASP A 331 1.45 -9.24 19.56
C ASP A 331 2.79 -9.79 18.99
N ALA A 332 3.70 -10.30 19.86
CA ALA A 332 4.92 -10.97 19.45
C ALA A 332 4.73 -12.49 19.30
N VAL A 333 5.60 -13.12 18.53
CA VAL A 333 5.57 -14.57 18.28
C VAL A 333 6.98 -15.14 18.35
N ALA A 334 7.20 -16.14 19.20
CA ALA A 334 8.43 -16.93 19.20
C ALA A 334 8.30 -18.07 18.18
N LYS A 335 9.33 -18.26 17.34
CA LYS A 335 9.35 -19.27 16.27
C LYS A 335 10.24 -20.45 16.66
N ASN A 336 9.81 -21.66 16.35
CA ASN A 336 10.55 -22.92 16.57
C ASN A 336 11.00 -23.10 18.01
N VAL A 337 10.04 -23.21 18.95
CA VAL A 337 10.34 -23.35 20.37
C VAL A 337 10.86 -24.75 20.69
N VAL A 338 12.06 -24.80 21.25
CA VAL A 338 12.74 -26.03 21.69
C VAL A 338 13.01 -26.00 23.19
N ILE A 339 12.57 -27.03 23.87
CA ILE A 339 12.74 -27.21 25.33
C ILE A 339 13.72 -28.35 25.53
N THR A 340 14.83 -28.10 26.22
CA THR A 340 15.79 -29.13 26.62
C THR A 340 15.88 -29.17 28.12
N ASP A 341 15.68 -30.33 28.72
CA ASP A 341 15.77 -30.55 30.16
C ASP A 341 16.88 -31.56 30.49
N THR A 342 17.63 -31.29 31.55
CA THR A 342 18.74 -32.13 31.95
C THR A 342 18.82 -32.24 33.48
N ILE A 343 18.73 -33.45 33.99
CA ILE A 343 19.00 -33.75 35.39
C ILE A 343 20.50 -33.81 35.56
N LEU A 344 21.07 -32.86 36.29
CA LEU A 344 22.51 -32.69 36.44
C LEU A 344 23.11 -33.67 37.48
N THR A 345 22.28 -34.20 38.39
CA THR A 345 22.69 -35.09 39.49
C THR A 345 22.60 -36.54 39.03
N GLU A 346 23.67 -37.30 39.27
CA GLU A 346 23.71 -38.77 39.10
C GLU A 346 22.91 -39.47 40.20
N GLY A 347 22.56 -40.76 40.01
CA GLY A 347 21.82 -41.56 40.98
C GLY A 347 20.30 -41.41 40.93
N VAL A 348 19.81 -40.73 39.93
CA VAL A 348 18.38 -40.62 39.58
C VAL A 348 18.11 -41.22 38.21
N LYS A 349 16.86 -41.58 37.93
CA LYS A 349 16.45 -42.18 36.66
C LYS A 349 15.25 -41.50 36.10
N LEU A 350 15.42 -40.85 34.91
CA LEU A 350 14.32 -40.28 34.13
C LEU A 350 13.37 -41.40 33.67
N GLN A 351 12.08 -41.24 33.95
CA GLN A 351 11.01 -42.11 33.45
C GLN A 351 10.62 -41.70 32.04
N LYS A 352 11.27 -42.27 31.02
CA LYS A 352 11.17 -41.83 29.62
C LYS A 352 9.73 -41.77 29.06
N HIS A 353 8.87 -42.67 29.50
CA HIS A 353 7.48 -42.78 29.08
C HIS A 353 6.53 -41.82 29.79
N SER A 354 7.00 -41.10 30.80
CA SER A 354 6.21 -40.10 31.52
C SER A 354 6.27 -38.71 30.96
N ILE A 355 7.19 -38.48 30.00
CA ILE A 355 7.37 -37.15 29.38
C ILE A 355 6.16 -36.83 28.51
N THR A 356 5.44 -35.77 28.87
CA THR A 356 4.23 -35.33 28.18
C THR A 356 4.33 -33.84 27.91
N LEU A 357 4.04 -33.41 26.66
CA LEU A 357 3.87 -32.01 26.33
C LEU A 357 2.37 -31.68 26.24
N LEU A 358 1.96 -30.63 26.94
CA LEU A 358 0.59 -30.15 27.02
C LEU A 358 0.50 -28.73 26.50
N ASP A 359 -0.67 -28.36 25.97
CA ASP A 359 -1.02 -26.98 25.65
C ASP A 359 -1.53 -26.20 26.88
N GLY A 360 -1.93 -24.93 26.68
CA GLY A 360 -2.47 -24.07 27.74
C GLY A 360 -3.79 -24.55 28.36
N ASN A 361 -4.48 -25.50 27.72
CA ASN A 361 -5.71 -26.13 28.22
C ASN A 361 -5.44 -27.49 28.88
N HIS A 362 -4.17 -27.83 29.11
CA HIS A 362 -3.72 -29.15 29.59
C HIS A 362 -4.09 -30.32 28.67
N SER A 363 -4.25 -30.08 27.37
CA SER A 363 -4.46 -31.10 26.35
C SER A 363 -3.11 -31.58 25.82
N VAL A 364 -2.96 -32.91 25.63
CA VAL A 364 -1.71 -33.49 25.11
C VAL A 364 -1.45 -33.08 23.67
N ILE A 365 -0.26 -32.55 23.41
CA ILE A 365 0.26 -32.27 22.06
C ILE A 365 0.95 -33.55 21.56
N SER A 366 0.20 -34.38 20.82
CA SER A 366 0.60 -35.75 20.45
C SER A 366 1.63 -35.85 19.34
N ASP A 367 1.79 -34.80 18.55
CA ASP A 367 2.69 -34.72 17.39
C ASP A 367 4.07 -34.10 17.75
N ALA A 368 4.29 -33.76 19.00
CA ALA A 368 5.57 -33.26 19.47
C ALA A 368 6.69 -34.30 19.33
N VAL A 369 7.81 -33.91 18.79
CA VAL A 369 9.00 -34.76 18.67
C VAL A 369 9.81 -34.68 19.97
N ILE A 370 9.89 -35.81 20.68
CA ILE A 370 10.62 -35.93 21.96
C ILE A 370 11.83 -36.86 21.75
N ALA A 371 13.02 -36.31 21.89
CA ALA A 371 14.27 -37.09 21.87
C ALA A 371 14.86 -37.23 23.27
N VAL A 372 15.13 -38.46 23.72
CA VAL A 372 15.63 -38.73 25.07
C VAL A 372 17.03 -39.32 25.01
N SER A 373 17.96 -38.78 25.79
CA SER A 373 19.34 -39.28 25.95
C SER A 373 19.78 -39.27 27.39
N GLY A 374 19.92 -40.47 28.01
CA GLY A 374 20.25 -40.58 29.42
C GLY A 374 19.20 -39.96 30.33
N ASN A 375 19.62 -39.02 31.16
CA ASN A 375 18.78 -38.20 32.03
C ASN A 375 18.46 -36.81 31.44
N SER A 376 18.53 -36.67 30.11
CA SER A 376 18.15 -35.46 29.38
C SER A 376 17.14 -35.79 28.30
N TYR A 377 16.29 -34.79 27.94
CA TYR A 377 15.41 -34.87 26.80
C TYR A 377 15.31 -33.52 26.11
N THR A 378 14.97 -33.55 24.83
CA THR A 378 14.70 -32.37 24.01
C THR A 378 13.34 -32.51 23.32
N ILE A 379 12.53 -31.47 23.38
CA ILE A 379 11.20 -31.41 22.77
C ILE A 379 11.19 -30.27 21.78
N HIS A 380 10.80 -30.52 20.52
CA HIS A 380 10.36 -29.50 19.59
C HIS A 380 8.88 -29.19 19.87
N ALA A 381 8.63 -28.15 20.68
CA ALA A 381 7.31 -27.93 21.29
C ALA A 381 6.29 -27.38 20.29
N GLY A 382 6.74 -26.55 19.33
CA GLY A 382 5.88 -26.00 18.27
C GLY A 382 6.57 -24.97 17.42
N GLU A 383 5.98 -24.70 16.26
CA GLU A 383 6.50 -23.72 15.30
C GLU A 383 6.29 -22.29 15.78
N PHE A 384 5.13 -22.00 16.39
CA PHE A 384 4.79 -20.66 16.87
C PHE A 384 4.27 -20.70 18.31
N LEU A 385 4.74 -19.75 19.14
CA LEU A 385 4.21 -19.45 20.46
C LEU A 385 3.88 -17.95 20.52
N GLN A 386 2.60 -17.65 20.57
CA GLN A 386 2.09 -16.28 20.65
C GLN A 386 2.15 -15.72 22.08
N GLY A 387 1.90 -14.41 22.23
CA GLY A 387 1.86 -13.73 23.50
C GLY A 387 0.87 -14.36 24.50
N ILE A 388 1.14 -14.17 25.77
CA ILE A 388 0.37 -14.80 26.88
C ILE A 388 -1.12 -14.44 26.84
N GLU A 389 -1.49 -13.29 26.26
CA GLU A 389 -2.88 -12.90 26.06
C GLU A 389 -3.66 -13.81 25.10
N SER A 390 -2.97 -14.58 24.26
CA SER A 390 -3.61 -15.59 23.40
C SER A 390 -4.03 -16.85 24.17
N GLY A 391 -3.53 -17.03 25.41
CA GLY A 391 -3.69 -18.25 26.19
C GLY A 391 -2.75 -19.39 25.77
N GLU A 392 -1.90 -19.17 24.76
CA GLU A 392 -0.94 -20.17 24.29
C GLU A 392 0.23 -20.31 25.29
N ARG A 393 0.58 -21.54 25.60
CA ARG A 393 1.76 -21.94 26.38
C ARG A 393 2.10 -23.39 26.11
N TYR A 394 3.32 -23.79 26.48
CA TYR A 394 3.73 -25.18 26.52
C TYR A 394 3.98 -25.59 27.95
N ILE A 395 3.39 -26.73 28.38
CA ILE A 395 3.60 -27.31 29.69
C ILE A 395 4.22 -28.71 29.50
N VAL A 396 5.38 -28.94 30.10
CA VAL A 396 6.00 -30.27 30.07
C VAL A 396 5.86 -30.88 31.44
N GLU A 397 5.27 -32.08 31.54
CA GLU A 397 5.21 -32.89 32.75
C GLU A 397 6.01 -34.17 32.55
N TYR A 398 6.78 -34.58 33.57
CA TYR A 398 7.57 -35.80 33.53
C TYR A 398 7.97 -36.27 34.95
N GLN A 399 8.44 -37.50 35.05
CA GLN A 399 8.79 -38.16 36.33
C GLN A 399 10.24 -38.61 36.37
N VAL A 400 10.83 -38.51 37.59
CA VAL A 400 12.19 -38.93 37.90
C VAL A 400 12.17 -39.77 39.15
N ALA A 401 12.74 -40.98 39.11
CA ALA A 401 12.88 -41.85 40.29
C ALA A 401 14.23 -41.62 40.98
N ILE A 402 14.23 -41.53 42.30
CA ILE A 402 15.44 -41.50 43.13
C ILE A 402 15.86 -42.94 43.40
N THR A 403 16.98 -43.37 42.86
CA THR A 403 17.38 -44.81 42.87
C THR A 403 18.63 -45.11 43.68
N ASP A 404 19.41 -44.08 44.09
CA ASP A 404 20.70 -44.26 44.74
C ASP A 404 20.67 -43.74 46.20
N GLU A 405 20.97 -44.61 47.16
CA GLU A 405 21.07 -44.25 48.60
C GLU A 405 22.20 -43.23 48.85
N ALA A 406 23.19 -43.12 47.95
CA ALA A 406 24.25 -42.11 48.03
C ALA A 406 23.74 -40.68 47.92
N LEU A 407 22.48 -40.48 47.56
CA LEU A 407 21.82 -39.17 47.49
C LEU A 407 21.23 -38.71 48.82
N ILE A 408 21.17 -39.54 49.81
CA ILE A 408 20.64 -39.19 51.16
C ILE A 408 21.43 -38.00 51.73
N GLY A 409 20.71 -36.89 52.02
CA GLY A 409 21.26 -35.64 52.52
C GLY A 409 21.88 -34.75 51.43
N LYS A 410 21.70 -35.10 50.15
CA LYS A 410 22.18 -34.31 49.01
C LYS A 410 21.04 -33.64 48.24
N GLU A 411 21.42 -32.75 47.37
CA GLU A 411 20.52 -32.04 46.44
C GLU A 411 20.48 -32.73 45.08
N ILE A 412 19.33 -32.73 44.44
CA ILE A 412 19.12 -33.11 43.06
C ILE A 412 18.89 -31.83 42.30
N GLU A 413 19.79 -31.50 41.37
CA GLU A 413 19.71 -30.33 40.49
C GLU A 413 19.17 -30.75 39.14
N ASN A 414 18.20 -29.99 38.64
CA ASN A 414 17.57 -30.23 37.36
C ASN A 414 17.35 -28.91 36.62
N GLU A 415 17.97 -28.76 35.43
CA GLU A 415 17.97 -27.52 34.63
C GLU A 415 17.16 -27.69 33.34
N VAL A 416 16.33 -26.69 33.02
CA VAL A 416 15.69 -26.56 31.74
C VAL A 416 16.29 -25.41 30.96
N VAL A 417 16.43 -25.60 29.67
CA VAL A 417 16.87 -24.57 28.69
C VAL A 417 15.83 -24.46 27.60
N VAL A 418 15.35 -23.25 27.31
CA VAL A 418 14.39 -22.99 26.25
C VAL A 418 15.01 -22.05 25.23
N ARG A 419 14.86 -22.38 23.94
CA ARG A 419 15.36 -21.64 22.78
C ARG A 419 14.26 -21.45 21.76
N SER A 420 14.38 -20.39 20.97
CA SER A 420 13.63 -20.17 19.73
C SER A 420 14.50 -19.41 18.73
N ASP A 421 14.03 -19.29 17.48
CA ASP A 421 14.80 -18.63 16.41
C ASP A 421 14.99 -17.11 16.64
N ASN A 422 14.08 -16.48 17.40
CA ASN A 422 14.05 -15.02 17.56
C ASN A 422 14.00 -14.55 19.02
N THR A 423 14.34 -15.43 19.99
CA THR A 423 14.52 -15.05 21.40
C THR A 423 15.93 -15.34 21.88
N GLU A 424 16.29 -14.75 23.01
CA GLU A 424 17.44 -15.21 23.79
C GLU A 424 17.13 -16.52 24.50
N GLU A 425 18.16 -17.35 24.70
CA GLU A 425 18.06 -18.58 25.49
C GLU A 425 17.59 -18.24 26.92
N LYS A 426 16.62 -18.98 27.40
CA LYS A 426 16.14 -18.87 28.80
C LYS A 426 16.39 -20.18 29.56
N LYS A 427 16.72 -20.03 30.82
CA LYS A 427 16.99 -21.16 31.70
C LYS A 427 16.23 -21.02 33.00
N ASP A 428 15.87 -22.15 33.56
CA ASP A 428 15.42 -22.26 34.95
C ASP A 428 15.94 -23.54 35.57
N LYS A 429 16.11 -23.54 36.89
CA LYS A 429 16.66 -24.66 37.64
C LYS A 429 15.79 -24.94 38.87
N GLU A 430 15.42 -26.21 39.04
CA GLU A 430 14.76 -26.69 40.26
C GLU A 430 15.71 -27.56 41.06
N ILE A 431 15.79 -27.30 42.40
CA ILE A 431 16.62 -28.05 43.35
C ILE A 431 15.72 -28.68 44.38
N VAL A 432 15.86 -29.97 44.57
CA VAL A 432 15.15 -30.73 45.62
C VAL A 432 16.15 -31.47 46.51
N VAL A 433 15.77 -31.84 47.75
CA VAL A 433 16.63 -32.48 48.73
C VAL A 433 16.15 -33.90 49.01
N VAL A 434 17.09 -34.84 49.09
CA VAL A 434 16.81 -36.21 49.54
C VAL A 434 17.01 -36.28 51.04
N ASP A 435 15.92 -36.37 51.82
CA ASP A 435 15.95 -36.44 53.25
C ASP A 435 16.40 -37.88 53.77
N LYS A 436 16.91 -37.90 54.95
CA LYS A 436 17.16 -39.20 55.66
C LYS A 436 15.81 -39.85 55.96
N PRO A 437 15.71 -41.18 55.83
CA PRO A 437 14.56 -41.91 56.36
C PRO A 437 14.39 -41.63 57.85
N GLU A 438 13.13 -41.41 58.32
CA GLU A 438 12.81 -41.26 59.73
C GLU A 438 13.05 -42.59 60.51
#